data_3aedcd4ea182bbf8680d0fe7dbbdc730
#
_entry.id   3aedcd4ea182bbf8680d0fe7dbbdc730
#
_cell.length_a   1.000
_cell.length_b   1.000
_cell.length_c   1.000
_cell.angle_alpha   90.00
_cell.angle_beta   90.00
_cell.angle_gamma   90.00
#
_symmetry.space_group_name_H-M   'P 1'
#
loop_
_entity.id
_entity.type
_entity.pdbx_description
1 polymer ?
#
loop_
_entity_poly.entity_id
_entity_poly.type
_entity_poly.pdbx_seq_one_letter_code
_entity_poly.pdbx_strand_id
1 'polypeptide(L)' 'MAESVYKVITLVGASPDSWEKAASAAITQATHSLRDLRVAKVTEQDIHIENGQLTYRVKLEISFKYEGGD' A
#
# COMPACT_ATOMS: atom_id res chain seq x y z
N MET A 1 16.84 14.86 -17.66
CA MET A 1 17.26 14.08 -17.53
C MET A 1 16.79 13.09 -17.03
N ALA A 2 17.10 12.32 -16.90
CA ALA A 2 16.40 11.22 -16.82
C ALA A 2 16.48 10.40 -15.59
N GLU A 3 17.42 10.55 -14.82
CA GLU A 3 17.53 9.74 -13.61
C GLU A 3 16.57 10.22 -12.56
N SER A 4 15.97 9.27 -11.85
CA SER A 4 15.04 9.55 -10.75
C SER A 4 15.30 8.57 -9.63
N VAL A 5 14.94 8.98 -8.44
CA VAL A 5 15.10 8.13 -7.27
C VAL A 5 13.75 8.06 -6.56
N TYR A 6 13.40 6.87 -6.09
CA TYR A 6 12.13 6.65 -5.43
C TYR A 6 12.36 6.08 -4.06
N LYS A 7 11.48 6.41 -3.17
CA LYS A 7 11.47 5.86 -1.82
C LYS A 7 10.32 4.88 -1.73
N VAL A 8 10.49 3.83 -0.95
CA VAL A 8 9.48 2.79 -0.84
C VAL A 8 9.11 2.60 0.62
N ILE A 9 7.82 2.53 0.89
CA ILE A 9 7.34 2.17 2.21
C ILE A 9 6.48 0.92 2.09
N THR A 10 6.34 0.21 3.20
CA THR A 10 5.52 -1.00 3.24
C THR A 10 4.32 -0.75 4.13
N LEU A 11 3.15 -1.07 3.62
CA LEU A 11 1.90 -0.95 4.38
C LEU A 11 1.12 -2.25 4.26
N VAL A 12 0.25 -2.48 5.23
CA VAL A 12 -0.71 -3.59 5.17
C VAL A 12 -2.10 -2.98 5.23
N GLY A 13 -2.90 -3.27 4.21
CA GLY A 13 -4.29 -2.89 4.20
C GLY A 13 -5.16 -4.07 4.58
N ALA A 14 -6.32 -3.80 5.14
CA ALA A 14 -7.26 -4.85 5.53
C ALA A 14 -8.67 -4.42 5.21
N SER A 15 -9.50 -5.38 4.84
CA SER A 15 -10.89 -5.12 4.50
C SER A 15 -11.71 -6.39 4.73
N PRO A 16 -12.92 -6.26 5.25
CA PRO A 16 -13.80 -7.42 5.35
C PRO A 16 -14.41 -7.81 4.01
N ASP A 17 -14.22 -6.98 2.98
CA ASP A 17 -14.90 -7.19 1.71
C ASP A 17 -14.07 -7.82 0.62
N SER A 18 -12.84 -7.37 0.43
CA SER A 18 -12.02 -7.89 -0.67
C SER A 18 -10.58 -7.43 -0.52
N TRP A 19 -9.69 -8.09 -1.26
CA TRP A 19 -8.30 -7.67 -1.31
C TRP A 19 -8.17 -6.34 -2.03
N GLU A 20 -8.99 -6.10 -3.06
CA GLU A 20 -8.95 -4.82 -3.78
C GLU A 20 -9.29 -3.68 -2.84
N LYS A 21 -10.28 -3.86 -1.99
CA LYS A 21 -10.62 -2.81 -1.03
C LYS A 21 -9.55 -2.65 0.02
N ALA A 22 -8.91 -3.74 0.41
CA ALA A 22 -7.80 -3.67 1.35
C ALA A 22 -6.66 -2.84 0.75
N ALA A 23 -6.33 -3.09 -0.51
CA ALA A 23 -5.27 -2.35 -1.19
C ALA A 23 -5.65 -0.87 -1.32
N SER A 24 -6.89 -0.60 -1.74
CA SER A 24 -7.34 0.78 -1.88
C SER A 24 -7.30 1.54 -0.57
N ALA A 25 -7.65 0.87 0.52
CA ALA A 25 -7.63 1.52 1.83
C ALA A 25 -6.20 1.94 2.19
N ALA A 26 -5.24 1.08 1.94
CA ALA A 26 -3.84 1.41 2.24
C ALA A 26 -3.36 2.57 1.37
N ILE A 27 -3.69 2.53 0.08
CA ILE A 27 -3.26 3.58 -0.83
C ILE A 27 -3.90 4.91 -0.48
N THR A 28 -5.19 4.90 -0.19
CA THR A 28 -5.90 6.13 0.18
C THR A 28 -5.30 6.72 1.44
N GLN A 29 -4.99 5.90 2.43
CA GLN A 29 -4.38 6.40 3.65
C GLN A 29 -3.01 6.99 3.36
N ALA A 30 -2.24 6.35 2.50
CA ALA A 30 -0.92 6.84 2.16
C ALA A 30 -0.99 8.21 1.48
N THR A 31 -2.02 8.44 0.66
CA THR A 31 -2.12 9.73 -0.04
C THR A 31 -2.37 10.88 0.91
N HIS A 32 -2.82 10.61 2.13
CA HIS A 32 -3.05 11.69 3.08
C HIS A 32 -1.75 12.27 3.62
N SER A 33 -0.66 11.51 3.60
CA SER A 33 0.58 12.01 4.16
C SER A 33 1.74 12.01 3.19
N LEU A 34 1.59 11.40 2.03
CA LEU A 34 2.68 11.33 1.06
C LEU A 34 2.22 11.90 -0.27
N ARG A 35 3.19 12.43 -1.02
CA ARG A 35 2.92 12.96 -2.35
C ARG A 35 3.56 12.11 -3.40
N ASP A 36 3.03 12.22 -4.61
CA ASP A 36 3.66 11.63 -5.79
C ASP A 36 3.82 10.13 -5.67
N LEU A 37 2.76 9.47 -5.19
CA LEU A 37 2.75 8.03 -5.19
C LEU A 37 2.78 7.55 -6.64
N ARG A 38 3.61 6.55 -6.92
CA ARG A 38 3.78 6.10 -8.28
C ARG A 38 3.33 4.67 -8.49
N VAL A 39 3.75 3.77 -7.65
CA VAL A 39 3.46 2.35 -7.83
C VAL A 39 3.14 1.75 -6.48
N ALA A 40 2.13 0.93 -6.44
CA ALA A 40 1.80 0.13 -5.27
C ALA A 40 1.89 -1.32 -5.71
N LYS A 41 2.88 -2.02 -5.20
CA LYS A 41 3.11 -3.40 -5.57
C LYS A 41 2.61 -4.32 -4.46
N VAL A 42 1.71 -5.21 -4.80
CA VAL A 42 1.21 -6.19 -3.84
C VAL A 42 2.25 -7.28 -3.70
N THR A 43 2.76 -7.47 -2.49
CA THR A 43 3.77 -8.47 -2.25
C THR A 43 3.23 -9.71 -1.57
N GLU A 44 2.17 -9.56 -0.77
CA GLU A 44 1.55 -10.71 -0.10
C GLU A 44 0.07 -10.46 0.08
N GLN A 45 -0.69 -11.52 0.06
CA GLN A 45 -2.12 -11.49 0.35
C GLN A 45 -2.41 -12.63 1.29
N ASP A 46 -3.23 -12.37 2.30
CA ASP A 46 -3.67 -13.46 3.17
C ASP A 46 -5.05 -13.12 3.72
N ILE A 47 -5.58 -14.02 4.49
CA ILE A 47 -6.88 -13.86 5.11
C ILE A 47 -6.74 -14.18 6.58
N HIS A 48 -7.16 -13.22 7.39
CA HIS A 48 -7.22 -13.41 8.83
C HIS A 48 -8.60 -13.96 9.16
N ILE A 49 -8.63 -15.05 9.89
CA ILE A 49 -9.89 -15.72 10.23
C ILE A 49 -10.08 -15.66 11.73
N GLU A 50 -11.20 -15.09 12.15
CA GLU A 50 -11.48 -14.98 13.55
C GLU A 50 -12.98 -15.15 13.76
N ASN A 51 -13.37 -16.13 14.56
CA ASN A 51 -14.77 -16.41 14.86
C ASN A 51 -15.60 -16.55 13.59
N GLY A 52 -15.03 -17.21 12.58
CA GLY A 52 -15.73 -17.44 11.33
C GLY A 52 -15.79 -16.24 10.42
N GLN A 53 -15.21 -15.14 10.81
CA GLN A 53 -15.22 -13.94 9.98
C GLN A 53 -13.89 -13.77 9.29
N LEU A 54 -13.95 -13.31 8.04
CA LEU A 54 -12.76 -13.18 7.22
C LEU A 54 -12.38 -11.73 7.09
N THR A 55 -11.08 -11.45 7.21
CA THR A 55 -10.52 -10.15 6.89
C THR A 55 -9.45 -10.36 5.86
N TYR A 56 -9.63 -9.75 4.70
CA TYR A 56 -8.66 -9.85 3.61
C TYR A 56 -7.55 -8.85 3.85
N ARG A 57 -6.31 -9.31 3.80
CA ARG A 57 -5.16 -8.45 4.08
C ARG A 57 -4.21 -8.46 2.89
N VAL A 58 -3.69 -7.29 2.59
CA VAL A 58 -2.75 -7.12 1.48
C VAL A 58 -1.55 -6.35 1.98
N LYS A 59 -0.37 -6.90 1.71
CA LYS A 59 0.87 -6.20 2.01
C LYS A 59 1.36 -5.54 0.72
N LEU A 60 1.62 -4.25 0.80
CA LEU A 60 2.02 -3.49 -0.38
C LEU A 60 3.31 -2.74 -0.14
N GLU A 61 4.10 -2.65 -1.19
CA GLU A 61 5.23 -1.74 -1.24
C GLU A 61 4.82 -0.57 -2.11
N ILE A 62 4.79 0.61 -1.54
CA ILE A 62 4.35 1.80 -2.25
C ILE A 62 5.56 2.69 -2.48
N SER A 63 5.79 3.03 -3.74
CA SER A 63 6.91 3.89 -4.09
C SER A 63 6.40 5.29 -4.42
N PHE A 64 7.20 6.26 -4.04
CA PHE A 64 6.90 7.64 -4.39
C PHE A 64 8.20 8.35 -4.70
N LYS A 65 8.09 9.41 -5.49
CA LYS A 65 9.28 10.08 -5.95
C LYS A 65 10.00 10.74 -4.79
N TYR A 66 11.29 10.51 -4.71
CA TYR A 66 12.11 11.06 -3.65
C TYR A 66 12.63 12.41 -4.10
N GLU A 67 12.12 13.45 -3.45
CA GLU A 67 12.57 14.77 -3.84
C GLU A 67 13.79 15.17 -3.09
N GLY A 68 14.09 14.55 -2.21
CA GLY A 68 15.15 14.72 -1.53
C GLY A 68 16.00 15.65 -1.20
N GLY A 69 16.51 15.54 -0.79
CA GLY A 69 17.38 16.17 -0.66
C GLY A 69 17.43 17.32 -0.02
N ASP A 70 16.75 17.79 0.08
CA ASP A 70 16.88 18.94 0.56
C ASP A 70 16.53 19.08 1.68
#